data_f941a7e10e0284a00b28460264c10f6d
#
_entry.id   f941a7e10e0284a00b28460264c10f6d
#
_cell.length_a   1.000
_cell.length_b   1.000
_cell.length_c   1.000
_cell.angle_alpha   90.00
_cell.angle_beta   90.00
_cell.angle_gamma   90.00
#
_symmetry.space_group_name_H-M   'P 1'
#
loop_
_entity.id
_entity.type
_entity.pdbx_description
1 polymer ?
#
loop_
_entity_poly.entity_id
_entity_poly.type
_entity_poly.pdbx_seq_one_letter_code
_entity_poly.pdbx_strand_id
1 'polypeptide(L)'
;MKIITFIFSALLSIALVYILNTKMVLPAPLGKLLAPQSGVWQNAENDNEGFSADLQFPTLNGNTTVYFDERLVPHIFSDNDVDAIFVQGYLHARFRLWQMDLQTLSAAGEVSQVVGDIALKHDREFRRLGMVFAAENSLKKIEADDESKKLCDAYTAGVNAYINSLTESSLPLEYKLMGYKPTQWSNLRTALFLKYMSYDLSSSERDFELAAAHNYFDSTSFNLLYPVKQDSADPIIPIGTVFAEPSIKTVAPANADSTYLHGEVTAMENEKPFAENGSNNWAVSGSKTKSGYPILCNDPHLGLN
;
A
#
# COMPACT_ATOMS: atom_id res chain seq x y z
N MET A 1 55.65 11.76 20.68
CA MET A 1 54.33 11.23 21.11
C MET A 1 53.15 12.16 20.80
N LYS A 2 53.12 13.42 21.24
CA LYS A 2 51.94 14.31 21.06
C LYS A 2 51.52 14.54 19.60
N ILE A 3 52.49 14.65 18.66
CA ILE A 3 52.18 14.85 17.22
C ILE A 3 51.54 13.59 16.60
N ILE A 4 52.05 12.42 16.95
CA ILE A 4 51.51 11.13 16.44
C ILE A 4 50.08 10.91 16.93
N THR A 5 49.81 11.19 18.20
CA THR A 5 48.46 11.11 18.78
C THR A 5 47.51 12.12 18.11
N PHE A 6 47.96 13.33 17.82
CA PHE A 6 47.19 14.34 17.11
C PHE A 6 46.82 13.89 15.68
N ILE A 7 47.84 13.41 14.93
CA ILE A 7 47.64 12.91 13.56
C ILE A 7 46.65 11.73 13.56
N PHE A 8 46.81 10.79 14.48
CA PHE A 8 45.89 9.65 14.60
C PHE A 8 44.49 10.09 14.93
N SER A 9 44.29 11.00 15.88
CA SER A 9 43.01 11.56 16.23
C SER A 9 42.35 12.30 15.05
N ALA A 10 43.11 13.09 14.32
CA ALA A 10 42.63 13.79 13.13
C ALA A 10 42.21 12.83 12.02
N LEU A 11 43.00 11.80 11.74
CA LEU A 11 42.64 10.77 10.76
C LEU A 11 41.41 9.98 11.16
N LEU A 12 41.29 9.64 12.45
CA LEU A 12 40.11 8.96 12.96
C LEU A 12 38.83 9.82 12.82
N SER A 13 38.94 11.12 13.14
CA SER A 13 37.81 12.05 12.99
C SER A 13 37.40 12.21 11.53
N ILE A 14 38.36 12.35 10.62
CA ILE A 14 38.09 12.42 9.18
C ILE A 14 37.41 11.13 8.68
N ALA A 15 37.94 9.98 9.09
CA ALA A 15 37.34 8.68 8.72
C ALA A 15 35.95 8.55 9.26
N LEU A 16 35.68 8.96 10.50
CA LEU A 16 34.34 8.93 11.09
C LEU A 16 33.37 9.83 10.34
N VAL A 17 33.75 11.06 10.04
CA VAL A 17 32.95 12.00 9.27
C VAL A 17 32.67 11.44 7.87
N TYR A 18 33.67 10.86 7.22
CA TYR A 18 33.50 10.23 5.91
C TYR A 18 32.50 9.07 5.96
N ILE A 19 32.65 8.14 6.91
CA ILE A 19 31.73 6.97 7.09
C ILE A 19 30.33 7.44 7.38
N LEU A 20 30.16 8.39 8.28
CA LEU A 20 28.81 8.90 8.64
C LEU A 20 28.14 9.66 7.50
N ASN A 21 28.91 10.27 6.60
CA ASN A 21 28.36 11.06 5.50
C ASN A 21 28.24 10.29 4.18
N THR A 22 28.66 9.03 4.15
CA THR A 22 28.63 8.19 2.95
C THR A 22 27.51 7.13 3.06
N LYS A 23 26.82 6.87 1.95
CA LYS A 23 25.89 5.76 1.82
C LYS A 23 26.69 4.45 1.74
N MET A 24 26.75 3.68 2.82
CA MET A 24 27.51 2.43 2.86
C MET A 24 26.58 1.21 2.78
N VAL A 25 25.88 0.91 3.85
CA VAL A 25 24.99 -0.24 3.98
C VAL A 25 23.53 0.19 3.86
N LEU A 26 23.22 1.38 4.33
CA LEU A 26 21.88 1.95 4.24
C LEU A 26 21.76 2.87 3.02
N PRO A 27 20.55 3.01 2.46
CA PRO A 27 20.31 3.91 1.34
C PRO A 27 20.50 5.39 1.67
N ALA A 28 20.72 5.71 2.95
CA ALA A 28 20.95 7.07 3.44
C ALA A 28 22.19 7.16 4.36
N PRO A 29 22.88 8.32 4.40
CA PRO A 29 24.00 8.55 5.30
C PRO A 29 23.56 8.57 6.77
N LEU A 30 24.17 7.76 7.63
CA LEU A 30 23.88 7.70 9.07
C LEU A 30 24.09 9.05 9.79
N GLY A 31 24.99 9.89 9.28
CA GLY A 31 25.25 11.21 9.86
C GLY A 31 24.03 12.13 9.88
N LYS A 32 23.05 11.91 9.01
CA LYS A 32 21.80 12.67 9.04
C LYS A 32 21.02 12.48 10.34
N LEU A 33 21.11 11.31 10.96
CA LEU A 33 20.48 11.04 12.26
C LEU A 33 21.08 11.89 13.40
N LEU A 34 22.32 12.31 13.24
CA LEU A 34 23.05 13.10 14.23
C LEU A 34 22.96 14.61 13.98
N ALA A 35 22.38 15.04 12.85
CA ALA A 35 22.27 16.46 12.51
C ALA A 35 21.20 17.13 13.37
N PRO A 36 21.54 18.20 14.14
CA PRO A 36 20.55 18.86 15.01
C PRO A 36 19.37 19.46 14.26
N GLN A 37 19.57 19.92 13.02
CA GLN A 37 18.53 20.57 12.21
C GLN A 37 17.66 19.59 11.43
N SER A 38 18.13 18.38 11.18
CA SER A 38 17.43 17.41 10.33
C SER A 38 17.53 15.96 10.83
N GLY A 39 17.95 15.79 12.09
CA GLY A 39 18.15 14.48 12.70
C GLY A 39 16.99 13.99 13.55
N VAL A 40 17.23 12.93 14.28
CA VAL A 40 16.26 12.24 15.16
C VAL A 40 15.60 13.17 16.16
N TRP A 41 16.36 14.15 16.68
CA TRP A 41 15.85 15.09 17.67
C TRP A 41 14.63 15.91 17.22
N GLN A 42 14.51 16.17 15.93
CA GLN A 42 13.36 16.88 15.38
C GLN A 42 12.14 15.98 15.19
N ASN A 43 12.34 14.68 15.25
CA ASN A 43 11.27 13.70 15.20
C ASN A 43 10.94 13.10 16.58
N ALA A 44 11.67 13.53 17.62
CA ALA A 44 11.27 13.24 18.99
C ALA A 44 9.98 14.01 19.30
N GLU A 45 8.89 13.29 19.32
CA GLU A 45 7.57 13.87 19.64
C GLU A 45 7.50 14.23 21.13
N ASN A 46 6.84 15.33 21.41
CA ASN A 46 6.50 15.67 22.78
C ASN A 46 5.22 14.90 23.13
N ASP A 47 5.33 13.87 23.96
CA ASP A 47 4.21 13.01 24.39
C ASP A 47 3.02 13.79 25.00
N ASN A 48 3.21 15.07 25.28
CA ASN A 48 2.17 15.94 25.82
C ASN A 48 1.39 16.72 24.74
N GLU A 49 1.77 16.66 23.49
CA GLU A 49 0.96 17.20 22.40
C GLU A 49 -0.17 16.22 22.07
N GLY A 50 -1.31 16.43 22.69
CA GLY A 50 -2.53 15.68 22.38
C GLY A 50 -2.93 15.86 20.92
N PHE A 51 -3.72 14.92 20.39
CA PHE A 51 -4.27 14.99 19.03
C PHE A 51 -5.32 16.11 18.85
N SER A 52 -5.62 16.85 19.90
CA SER A 52 -6.61 17.94 19.87
C SER A 52 -6.06 19.13 19.10
N ALA A 53 -6.72 19.49 18.02
CA ALA A 53 -6.41 20.67 17.22
C ALA A 53 -7.66 21.16 16.50
N ASP A 54 -7.84 22.48 16.47
CA ASP A 54 -8.83 23.12 15.62
C ASP A 54 -8.15 23.55 14.32
N LEU A 55 -8.45 22.83 13.23
CA LEU A 55 -7.89 23.07 11.92
C LEU A 55 -8.94 23.70 11.00
N GLN A 56 -8.51 24.65 10.19
CA GLN A 56 -9.37 25.30 9.20
C GLN A 56 -8.87 25.00 7.79
N PHE A 57 -9.75 24.44 6.97
CA PHE A 57 -9.47 24.16 5.57
C PHE A 57 -10.51 24.88 4.72
N PRO A 58 -10.09 25.81 3.84
CA PRO A 58 -11.02 26.56 3.00
C PRO A 58 -11.87 25.70 2.05
N THR A 59 -11.46 24.46 1.84
CA THR A 59 -12.12 23.50 0.94
C THR A 59 -13.27 22.75 1.60
N LEU A 60 -13.40 22.77 2.93
CA LEU A 60 -14.49 22.13 3.62
C LEU A 60 -15.75 23.00 3.56
N ASN A 61 -16.91 22.36 3.39
CA ASN A 61 -18.20 23.01 3.27
C ASN A 61 -18.99 23.03 4.60
N GLY A 62 -18.60 22.19 5.55
CA GLY A 62 -19.26 22.03 6.84
C GLY A 62 -18.29 21.78 7.97
N ASN A 63 -18.84 21.48 9.15
CA ASN A 63 -18.05 21.11 10.31
C ASN A 63 -17.78 19.60 10.29
N THR A 64 -16.55 19.24 10.57
CA THR A 64 -16.15 17.84 10.74
C THR A 64 -15.43 17.70 12.07
N THR A 65 -15.86 16.76 12.89
CA THR A 65 -15.25 16.46 14.19
C THR A 65 -14.64 15.07 14.15
N VAL A 66 -13.44 14.95 14.69
CA VAL A 66 -12.73 13.66 14.80
C VAL A 66 -12.52 13.34 16.27
N TYR A 67 -12.98 12.19 16.69
CA TYR A 67 -12.70 11.63 18.01
C TYR A 67 -11.76 10.44 17.87
N PHE A 68 -10.74 10.39 18.71
CA PHE A 68 -9.87 9.24 18.83
C PHE A 68 -10.29 8.40 20.03
N ASP A 69 -10.49 7.10 19.82
CA ASP A 69 -10.74 6.18 20.93
C ASP A 69 -9.45 5.81 21.69
N GLU A 70 -9.55 4.92 22.65
CA GLU A 70 -8.41 4.48 23.47
C GLU A 70 -7.33 3.73 22.68
N ARG A 71 -7.62 3.31 21.46
CA ARG A 71 -6.69 2.67 20.53
C ARG A 71 -6.17 3.64 19.47
N LEU A 72 -6.49 4.92 19.62
CA LEU A 72 -6.18 5.97 18.65
C LEU A 72 -6.82 5.73 17.26
N VAL A 73 -7.93 5.00 17.21
CA VAL A 73 -8.73 4.89 15.99
C VAL A 73 -9.54 6.16 15.81
N PRO A 74 -9.42 6.87 14.67
CA PRO A 74 -10.16 8.08 14.41
C PRO A 74 -11.60 7.77 13.99
N HIS A 75 -12.55 8.38 14.66
CA HIS A 75 -13.97 8.38 14.34
C HIS A 75 -14.35 9.75 13.76
N ILE A 76 -14.70 9.79 12.47
CA ILE A 76 -14.98 11.02 11.72
C ILE A 76 -16.49 11.25 11.68
N PHE A 77 -16.93 12.40 12.17
CA PHE A 77 -18.32 12.86 12.11
C PHE A 77 -18.37 14.13 11.28
N SER A 78 -19.08 14.10 10.18
CA SER A 78 -19.13 15.20 9.21
C SER A 78 -20.56 15.46 8.75
N ASP A 79 -20.84 16.71 8.37
CA ASP A 79 -22.14 17.12 7.81
C ASP A 79 -22.36 16.57 6.37
N ASN A 80 -21.29 16.16 5.69
CA ASN A 80 -21.35 15.60 4.33
C ASN A 80 -20.18 14.64 4.04
N ASP A 81 -20.38 13.76 3.08
CA ASP A 81 -19.43 12.70 2.72
C ASP A 81 -18.10 13.25 2.16
N VAL A 82 -18.16 14.34 1.42
CA VAL A 82 -16.97 14.93 0.77
C VAL A 82 -15.98 15.43 1.81
N ASP A 83 -16.48 16.14 2.84
CA ASP A 83 -15.65 16.62 3.93
C ASP A 83 -15.12 15.47 4.79
N ALA A 84 -15.92 14.42 5.01
CA ALA A 84 -15.47 13.21 5.69
C ALA A 84 -14.30 12.54 4.95
N ILE A 85 -14.39 12.40 3.63
CA ILE A 85 -13.34 11.81 2.80
C ILE A 85 -12.09 12.69 2.73
N PHE A 86 -12.25 14.03 2.69
CA PHE A 86 -11.13 14.95 2.80
C PHE A 86 -10.37 14.74 4.11
N VAL A 87 -11.08 14.70 5.23
CA VAL A 87 -10.48 14.49 6.56
C VAL A 87 -9.84 13.12 6.67
N GLN A 88 -10.44 12.08 6.08
CA GLN A 88 -9.83 10.75 6.00
C GLN A 88 -8.49 10.80 5.27
N GLY A 89 -8.41 11.47 4.10
CA GLY A 89 -7.16 11.64 3.37
C GLY A 89 -6.09 12.38 4.18
N TYR A 90 -6.48 13.45 4.87
CA TYR A 90 -5.59 14.19 5.76
C TYR A 90 -5.04 13.31 6.90
N LEU A 91 -5.88 12.52 7.56
CA LEU A 91 -5.50 11.64 8.66
C LEU A 91 -4.61 10.49 8.17
N HIS A 92 -4.93 9.88 7.04
CA HIS A 92 -4.08 8.84 6.43
C HIS A 92 -2.66 9.39 6.17
N ALA A 93 -2.56 10.57 5.58
CA ALA A 93 -1.27 11.21 5.35
C ALA A 93 -0.56 11.57 6.67
N ARG A 94 -1.28 12.10 7.66
CA ARG A 94 -0.70 12.45 8.96
C ARG A 94 -0.05 11.25 9.65
N PHE A 95 -0.66 10.08 9.56
CA PHE A 95 -0.20 8.90 10.29
C PHE A 95 0.62 7.91 9.45
N ARG A 96 0.50 7.95 8.11
CA ARG A 96 1.04 6.90 7.24
C ARG A 96 1.63 7.40 5.92
N LEU A 97 2.00 8.69 5.82
CA LEU A 97 2.44 9.28 4.54
C LEU A 97 3.58 8.50 3.88
N TRP A 98 4.60 8.12 4.65
CA TRP A 98 5.71 7.33 4.13
C TRP A 98 5.27 5.98 3.57
N GLN A 99 4.43 5.27 4.31
CA GLN A 99 3.89 3.98 3.87
C GLN A 99 3.07 4.12 2.58
N MET A 100 2.21 5.14 2.51
CA MET A 100 1.41 5.44 1.32
C MET A 100 2.31 5.72 0.10
N ASP A 101 3.35 6.52 0.29
CA ASP A 101 4.31 6.87 -0.77
C ASP A 101 5.09 5.63 -1.24
N LEU A 102 5.64 4.87 -0.31
CA LEU A 102 6.42 3.67 -0.62
C LEU A 102 5.60 2.61 -1.36
N GLN A 103 4.35 2.35 -0.93
CA GLN A 103 3.48 1.37 -1.57
C GLN A 103 3.10 1.79 -2.99
N THR A 104 2.87 3.09 -3.24
CA THR A 104 2.59 3.58 -4.60
C THR A 104 3.83 3.55 -5.49
N LEU A 105 5.01 3.84 -4.95
CA LEU A 105 6.28 3.67 -5.67
C LEU A 105 6.54 2.20 -5.98
N SER A 106 6.24 1.29 -5.04
CA SER A 106 6.34 -0.15 -5.24
C SER A 106 5.43 -0.61 -6.38
N ALA A 107 4.15 -0.24 -6.35
CA ALA A 107 3.19 -0.58 -7.40
C ALA A 107 3.61 -0.05 -8.78
N ALA A 108 4.20 1.14 -8.82
CA ALA A 108 4.69 1.75 -10.07
C ALA A 108 6.01 1.15 -10.57
N GLY A 109 6.73 0.36 -9.74
CA GLY A 109 8.08 -0.09 -10.03
C GLY A 109 9.07 1.07 -10.05
N GLU A 110 9.02 1.92 -9.03
CA GLU A 110 9.80 3.16 -8.91
C GLU A 110 10.56 3.29 -7.58
N VAL A 111 10.62 2.23 -6.79
CA VAL A 111 11.29 2.23 -5.48
C VAL A 111 12.77 2.59 -5.60
N SER A 112 13.42 2.22 -6.71
CA SER A 112 14.83 2.53 -6.95
C SER A 112 15.13 4.04 -7.03
N GLN A 113 14.15 4.88 -7.29
CA GLN A 113 14.32 6.35 -7.21
C GLN A 113 14.67 6.81 -5.80
N VAL A 114 14.26 6.07 -4.79
CA VAL A 114 14.45 6.40 -3.37
C VAL A 114 15.62 5.62 -2.77
N VAL A 115 15.65 4.29 -2.96
CA VAL A 115 16.63 3.42 -2.30
C VAL A 115 17.80 3.01 -3.19
N GLY A 116 17.76 3.36 -4.48
CA GLY A 116 18.82 3.06 -5.44
C GLY A 116 18.76 1.65 -6.01
N ASP A 117 19.91 1.19 -6.49
CA ASP A 117 20.03 -0.03 -7.32
C ASP A 117 19.54 -1.31 -6.64
N ILE A 118 19.48 -1.34 -5.33
CA ILE A 118 19.00 -2.49 -4.56
C ILE A 118 17.55 -2.86 -4.91
N ALA A 119 16.71 -1.90 -5.33
CA ALA A 119 15.33 -2.12 -5.71
C ALA A 119 15.11 -2.36 -7.22
N LEU A 120 16.15 -2.33 -8.06
CA LEU A 120 15.98 -2.46 -9.52
C LEU A 120 15.32 -3.76 -9.96
N LYS A 121 15.60 -4.87 -9.25
CA LYS A 121 14.95 -6.15 -9.55
C LYS A 121 13.44 -6.05 -9.32
N HIS A 122 13.04 -5.54 -8.16
CA HIS A 122 11.66 -5.30 -7.80
C HIS A 122 10.96 -4.38 -8.82
N ASP A 123 11.56 -3.24 -9.15
CA ASP A 123 10.98 -2.28 -10.08
C ASP A 123 10.75 -2.89 -11.47
N ARG A 124 11.68 -3.71 -11.96
CA ARG A 124 11.53 -4.41 -13.24
C ARG A 124 10.37 -5.41 -13.22
N GLU A 125 10.20 -6.13 -12.12
CA GLU A 125 9.10 -7.09 -11.95
C GLU A 125 7.76 -6.37 -11.92
N PHE A 126 7.61 -5.34 -11.09
CA PHE A 126 6.36 -4.60 -10.97
C PHE A 126 5.97 -3.84 -12.25
N ARG A 127 6.95 -3.33 -13.00
CA ARG A 127 6.68 -2.74 -14.31
C ARG A 127 6.16 -3.75 -15.33
N ARG A 128 6.61 -5.01 -15.27
CA ARG A 128 6.07 -6.08 -16.14
C ARG A 128 4.62 -6.42 -15.81
N LEU A 129 4.20 -6.29 -14.55
CA LEU A 129 2.82 -6.51 -14.13
C LEU A 129 1.86 -5.46 -14.72
N GLY A 130 2.37 -4.35 -15.22
CA GLY A 130 1.57 -3.32 -15.88
C GLY A 130 0.61 -2.58 -14.96
N MET A 131 0.93 -2.48 -13.67
CA MET A 131 0.04 -1.86 -12.68
C MET A 131 -0.26 -0.39 -12.99
N VAL A 132 0.71 0.36 -13.52
CA VAL A 132 0.51 1.75 -13.92
C VAL A 132 -0.55 1.84 -15.03
N PHE A 133 -0.42 1.02 -16.07
CA PHE A 133 -1.41 0.96 -17.16
C PHE A 133 -2.80 0.57 -16.63
N ALA A 134 -2.87 -0.40 -15.74
CA ALA A 134 -4.12 -0.82 -15.11
C ALA A 134 -4.72 0.28 -14.23
N ALA A 135 -3.88 1.03 -13.50
CA ALA A 135 -4.30 2.15 -12.67
C ALA A 135 -4.83 3.32 -13.51
N GLU A 136 -4.16 3.68 -14.61
CA GLU A 136 -4.61 4.71 -15.55
C GLU A 136 -5.97 4.36 -16.17
N ASN A 137 -6.21 3.09 -16.51
CA ASN A 137 -7.50 2.65 -17.02
C ASN A 137 -8.59 2.66 -15.94
N SER A 138 -8.25 2.33 -14.69
CA SER A 138 -9.17 2.46 -13.56
C SER A 138 -9.49 3.92 -13.28
N LEU A 139 -8.50 4.80 -13.32
CA LEU A 139 -8.67 6.24 -13.13
C LEU A 139 -9.65 6.84 -14.15
N LYS A 140 -9.53 6.47 -15.43
CA LYS A 140 -10.49 6.90 -16.47
C LYS A 140 -11.93 6.52 -16.12
N LYS A 141 -12.15 5.39 -15.47
CA LYS A 141 -13.49 4.96 -15.04
C LYS A 141 -13.97 5.73 -13.81
N ILE A 142 -13.08 5.96 -12.86
CA ILE A 142 -13.36 6.76 -11.66
C ILE A 142 -13.72 8.20 -12.07
N GLU A 143 -12.95 8.80 -12.98
CA GLU A 143 -13.16 10.17 -13.44
C GLU A 143 -14.38 10.35 -14.37
N ALA A 144 -14.87 9.25 -14.94
CA ALA A 144 -16.10 9.25 -15.74
C ALA A 144 -17.38 9.21 -14.89
N ASP A 145 -17.28 8.93 -13.61
CA ASP A 145 -18.38 8.95 -12.66
C ASP A 145 -18.20 10.14 -11.72
N ASP A 146 -19.10 11.11 -11.81
CA ASP A 146 -18.99 12.39 -11.11
C ASP A 146 -18.89 12.24 -9.60
N GLU A 147 -19.59 11.28 -9.00
CA GLU A 147 -19.57 11.02 -7.57
C GLU A 147 -18.22 10.41 -7.14
N SER A 148 -17.77 9.38 -7.82
CA SER A 148 -16.47 8.74 -7.57
C SER A 148 -15.32 9.73 -7.74
N LYS A 149 -15.37 10.54 -8.80
CA LYS A 149 -14.38 11.60 -9.03
C LYS A 149 -14.34 12.60 -7.88
N LYS A 150 -15.50 13.10 -7.46
CA LYS A 150 -15.62 14.08 -6.37
C LYS A 150 -15.03 13.55 -5.06
N LEU A 151 -15.28 12.28 -4.72
CA LEU A 151 -14.72 11.65 -3.52
C LEU A 151 -13.21 11.44 -3.63
N CYS A 152 -12.72 10.98 -4.79
CA CYS A 152 -11.28 10.85 -5.02
C CYS A 152 -10.55 12.21 -4.97
N ASP A 153 -11.14 13.25 -5.55
CA ASP A 153 -10.59 14.61 -5.50
C ASP A 153 -10.53 15.13 -4.05
N ALA A 154 -11.56 14.87 -3.24
CA ALA A 154 -11.60 15.24 -1.84
C ALA A 154 -10.52 14.52 -1.02
N TYR A 155 -10.35 13.20 -1.23
CA TYR A 155 -9.29 12.43 -0.59
C TYR A 155 -7.90 12.99 -0.96
N THR A 156 -7.67 13.19 -2.23
CA THR A 156 -6.42 13.77 -2.76
C THR A 156 -6.13 15.15 -2.16
N ALA A 157 -7.15 15.99 -2.07
CA ALA A 157 -7.03 17.32 -1.46
C ALA A 157 -6.68 17.21 0.04
N GLY A 158 -7.25 16.28 0.79
CA GLY A 158 -6.94 16.02 2.19
C GLY A 158 -5.49 15.58 2.39
N VAL A 159 -5.02 14.61 1.61
CA VAL A 159 -3.61 14.16 1.63
C VAL A 159 -2.67 15.34 1.35
N ASN A 160 -2.97 16.13 0.31
CA ASN A 160 -2.16 17.27 -0.06
C ASN A 160 -2.20 18.40 0.95
N ALA A 161 -3.30 18.59 1.65
CA ALA A 161 -3.39 19.56 2.75
C ALA A 161 -2.38 19.23 3.86
N TYR A 162 -2.22 17.95 4.20
CA TYR A 162 -1.19 17.52 5.14
C TYR A 162 0.22 17.70 4.56
N ILE A 163 0.48 17.25 3.33
CA ILE A 163 1.80 17.40 2.67
C ILE A 163 2.23 18.88 2.65
N ASN A 164 1.31 19.78 2.32
CA ASN A 164 1.57 21.21 2.27
C ASN A 164 1.80 21.86 3.64
N SER A 165 1.34 21.24 4.71
CA SER A 165 1.58 21.71 6.08
C SER A 165 2.95 21.30 6.64
N LEU A 166 3.66 20.38 5.96
CA LEU A 166 4.95 19.87 6.41
C LEU A 166 6.04 20.94 6.34
N THR A 167 6.75 21.04 7.43
CA THR A 167 7.99 21.81 7.56
C THR A 167 9.18 20.85 7.62
N GLU A 168 10.41 21.36 7.59
CA GLU A 168 11.60 20.51 7.76
C GLU A 168 11.58 19.75 9.10
N SER A 169 11.07 20.39 10.16
CA SER A 169 10.98 19.75 11.48
C SER A 169 9.91 18.67 11.55
N SER A 170 8.74 18.87 10.94
CA SER A 170 7.61 17.94 10.96
C SER A 170 7.65 16.88 9.86
N LEU A 171 8.64 16.95 8.95
CA LEU A 171 8.83 15.94 7.91
C LEU A 171 9.10 14.56 8.55
N PRO A 172 8.40 13.49 8.14
CA PRO A 172 8.67 12.14 8.65
C PRO A 172 10.14 11.74 8.50
N LEU A 173 10.62 10.96 9.47
CA LEU A 173 12.04 10.61 9.60
C LEU A 173 12.59 9.92 8.34
N GLU A 174 11.80 9.08 7.73
CA GLU A 174 12.16 8.31 6.54
C GLU A 174 12.55 9.24 5.38
N TYR A 175 11.78 10.30 5.13
CA TYR A 175 12.12 11.29 4.10
C TYR A 175 13.42 12.02 4.41
N LYS A 176 13.67 12.36 5.68
CA LYS A 176 14.94 12.97 6.11
C LYS A 176 16.12 12.04 5.87
N LEU A 177 15.96 10.75 6.23
CA LEU A 177 17.00 9.74 6.04
C LEU A 177 17.29 9.51 4.55
N MET A 178 16.26 9.32 3.74
CA MET A 178 16.41 9.06 2.31
C MET A 178 16.81 10.32 1.52
N GLY A 179 16.57 11.51 2.08
CA GLY A 179 17.00 12.78 1.50
C GLY A 179 16.13 13.26 0.35
N TYR A 180 14.85 12.95 0.38
CA TYR A 180 13.86 13.48 -0.55
C TYR A 180 12.61 14.00 0.19
N LYS A 181 11.70 14.63 -0.52
CA LYS A 181 10.44 15.15 0.02
C LYS A 181 9.25 14.46 -0.63
N PRO A 182 8.13 14.30 0.09
CA PRO A 182 6.94 13.76 -0.51
C PRO A 182 6.48 14.63 -1.68
N THR A 183 6.07 14.01 -2.77
CA THR A 183 5.44 14.70 -3.89
C THR A 183 3.94 14.83 -3.64
N GLN A 184 3.29 15.74 -4.36
CA GLN A 184 1.85 15.88 -4.28
C GLN A 184 1.15 14.56 -4.62
N TRP A 185 0.14 14.22 -3.84
CA TRP A 185 -0.72 13.07 -4.11
C TRP A 185 -1.62 13.34 -5.32
N SER A 186 -1.97 12.31 -6.05
CA SER A 186 -2.89 12.38 -7.19
C SER A 186 -3.89 11.22 -7.16
N ASN A 187 -5.00 11.35 -7.87
CA ASN A 187 -5.97 10.27 -8.03
C ASN A 187 -5.35 9.02 -8.67
N LEU A 188 -4.31 9.19 -9.50
CA LEU A 188 -3.56 8.06 -10.05
C LEU A 188 -2.85 7.27 -8.95
N ARG A 189 -2.30 7.91 -7.92
CA ARG A 189 -1.68 7.22 -6.78
C ARG A 189 -2.71 6.41 -6.00
N THR A 190 -3.92 6.95 -5.82
CA THR A 190 -5.04 6.21 -5.21
C THR A 190 -5.39 4.98 -6.06
N ALA A 191 -5.47 5.12 -7.39
CA ALA A 191 -5.71 4.01 -8.29
C ALA A 191 -4.56 2.98 -8.30
N LEU A 192 -3.31 3.42 -8.19
CA LEU A 192 -2.14 2.55 -8.05
C LEU A 192 -2.20 1.75 -6.74
N PHE A 193 -2.55 2.39 -5.64
CA PHE A 193 -2.71 1.70 -4.36
C PHE A 193 -3.79 0.61 -4.45
N LEU A 194 -4.90 0.87 -5.13
CA LEU A 194 -5.92 -0.16 -5.40
C LEU A 194 -5.35 -1.37 -6.17
N LYS A 195 -4.45 -1.13 -7.14
CA LYS A 195 -3.79 -2.23 -7.87
C LYS A 195 -2.78 -2.97 -7.00
N TYR A 196 -2.04 -2.26 -6.17
CA TYR A 196 -1.16 -2.87 -5.19
C TYR A 196 -1.94 -3.80 -4.25
N MET A 197 -3.04 -3.33 -3.67
CA MET A 197 -3.91 -4.14 -2.82
C MET A 197 -4.48 -5.35 -3.55
N SER A 198 -4.87 -5.20 -4.82
CA SER A 198 -5.37 -6.31 -5.62
C SER A 198 -4.29 -7.38 -5.85
N TYR A 199 -3.03 -6.97 -6.01
CA TYR A 199 -1.89 -7.86 -6.14
C TYR A 199 -1.57 -8.56 -4.80
N ASP A 200 -1.47 -7.80 -3.73
CA ASP A 200 -1.11 -8.28 -2.38
C ASP A 200 -2.15 -9.28 -1.85
N LEU A 201 -3.43 -9.05 -2.14
CA LEU A 201 -4.52 -9.93 -1.75
C LEU A 201 -4.84 -11.02 -2.77
N SER A 202 -4.15 -11.08 -3.90
CA SER A 202 -4.32 -12.17 -4.86
C SER A 202 -3.78 -13.46 -4.28
N SER A 203 -4.53 -14.56 -4.49
CA SER A 203 -4.05 -15.88 -4.10
C SER A 203 -2.82 -16.27 -4.91
N SER A 204 -2.00 -17.16 -4.35
CA SER A 204 -0.82 -17.69 -5.04
C SER A 204 -1.19 -18.29 -6.39
N GLU A 205 -0.42 -17.96 -7.42
CA GLU A 205 -0.52 -18.57 -8.74
C GLU A 205 -0.10 -20.04 -8.62
N ARG A 206 -1.04 -20.94 -8.87
CA ARG A 206 -0.80 -22.39 -8.91
C ARG A 206 -0.97 -22.99 -10.32
N ASP A 207 -1.05 -22.14 -11.32
CA ASP A 207 -1.38 -22.58 -12.69
C ASP A 207 -0.37 -23.58 -13.21
N PHE A 208 0.92 -23.36 -12.99
CA PHE A 208 1.96 -24.30 -13.40
C PHE A 208 1.93 -25.60 -12.60
N GLU A 209 1.71 -25.53 -11.30
CA GLU A 209 1.60 -26.69 -10.42
C GLU A 209 0.37 -27.53 -10.79
N LEU A 210 -0.77 -26.88 -11.02
CA LEU A 210 -2.01 -27.54 -11.44
C LEU A 210 -1.88 -28.11 -12.85
N ALA A 211 -1.25 -27.41 -13.79
CA ALA A 211 -0.99 -27.91 -15.14
C ALA A 211 -0.06 -29.13 -15.10
N ALA A 212 1.00 -29.10 -14.30
CA ALA A 212 1.90 -30.24 -14.09
C ALA A 212 1.15 -31.42 -13.45
N ALA A 213 0.34 -31.19 -12.44
CA ALA A 213 -0.48 -32.19 -11.79
C ALA A 213 -1.51 -32.80 -12.77
N HIS A 214 -2.17 -31.98 -13.58
CA HIS A 214 -3.12 -32.43 -14.59
C HIS A 214 -2.46 -33.30 -15.68
N ASN A 215 -1.21 -33.01 -16.03
CA ASN A 215 -0.46 -33.84 -16.99
C ASN A 215 0.07 -35.15 -16.38
N TYR A 216 0.27 -35.19 -15.06
CA TYR A 216 0.80 -36.33 -14.34
C TYR A 216 -0.28 -37.35 -13.92
N PHE A 217 -1.41 -36.87 -13.43
CA PHE A 217 -2.51 -37.71 -12.96
C PHE A 217 -3.56 -37.94 -14.05
N ASP A 218 -4.20 -39.09 -14.03
CA ASP A 218 -5.45 -39.28 -14.78
C ASP A 218 -6.57 -38.37 -14.24
N SER A 219 -7.60 -38.11 -15.06
CA SER A 219 -8.67 -37.17 -14.71
C SER A 219 -9.40 -37.53 -13.42
N THR A 220 -9.53 -38.80 -13.07
CA THR A 220 -10.21 -39.25 -11.84
C THR A 220 -9.36 -38.89 -10.63
N SER A 221 -8.09 -39.25 -10.66
CA SER A 221 -7.14 -38.94 -9.59
C SER A 221 -6.93 -37.42 -9.44
N PHE A 222 -6.84 -36.70 -10.57
CA PHE A 222 -6.72 -35.24 -10.54
C PHE A 222 -7.94 -34.58 -9.88
N ASN A 223 -9.15 -34.92 -10.27
CA ASN A 223 -10.37 -34.34 -9.69
C ASN A 223 -10.58 -34.71 -8.22
N LEU A 224 -10.07 -35.88 -7.81
CA LEU A 224 -10.10 -36.29 -6.39
C LEU A 224 -9.11 -35.45 -5.54
N LEU A 225 -7.90 -35.21 -6.06
CA LEU A 225 -6.83 -34.50 -5.35
C LEU A 225 -7.00 -32.98 -5.40
N TYR A 226 -7.55 -32.47 -6.49
CA TYR A 226 -7.75 -31.03 -6.76
C TYR A 226 -9.20 -30.70 -7.10
N PRO A 227 -10.16 -30.96 -6.19
CA PRO A 227 -11.58 -30.74 -6.49
C PRO A 227 -11.87 -29.25 -6.69
N VAL A 228 -12.41 -28.88 -7.85
CA VAL A 228 -12.86 -27.50 -8.14
C VAL A 228 -14.16 -27.19 -7.39
N LYS A 229 -14.98 -28.22 -7.17
CA LYS A 229 -16.24 -28.12 -6.40
C LYS A 229 -16.31 -29.28 -5.43
N GLN A 230 -16.79 -29.02 -4.22
CA GLN A 230 -17.15 -30.07 -3.29
C GLN A 230 -18.66 -30.33 -3.45
N ASP A 231 -19.02 -31.57 -3.77
CA ASP A 231 -20.43 -31.96 -3.98
C ASP A 231 -21.31 -31.77 -2.74
N SER A 232 -20.67 -31.75 -1.55
CA SER A 232 -21.34 -31.55 -0.26
C SER A 232 -21.45 -30.09 0.16
N ALA A 233 -20.93 -29.14 -0.63
CA ALA A 233 -21.00 -27.73 -0.29
C ALA A 233 -22.34 -27.12 -0.73
N ASP A 234 -23.06 -26.51 0.21
CA ASP A 234 -24.22 -25.70 -0.12
C ASP A 234 -23.74 -24.41 -0.83
N PRO A 235 -24.22 -24.14 -2.05
CA PRO A 235 -23.79 -22.95 -2.77
C PRO A 235 -24.37 -21.69 -2.11
N ILE A 236 -23.54 -20.68 -1.92
CA ILE A 236 -23.97 -19.35 -1.44
C ILE A 236 -24.96 -18.73 -2.44
N ILE A 237 -24.74 -18.98 -3.72
CA ILE A 237 -25.62 -18.55 -4.81
C ILE A 237 -26.57 -19.71 -5.14
N PRO A 238 -27.87 -19.52 -5.08
CA PRO A 238 -28.86 -20.58 -5.36
C PRO A 238 -28.62 -21.22 -6.74
N ILE A 239 -28.73 -22.53 -6.78
CA ILE A 239 -28.64 -23.28 -8.03
C ILE A 239 -29.71 -22.76 -9.01
N GLY A 240 -29.32 -22.50 -10.26
CA GLY A 240 -30.22 -21.97 -11.28
C GLY A 240 -30.27 -20.43 -11.36
N THR A 241 -29.48 -19.72 -10.55
CA THR A 241 -29.32 -18.27 -10.71
C THR A 241 -28.71 -17.96 -12.08
N VAL A 242 -29.41 -17.14 -12.86
CA VAL A 242 -28.97 -16.69 -14.18
C VAL A 242 -28.20 -15.40 -14.01
N PHE A 243 -26.95 -15.41 -14.47
CA PHE A 243 -26.11 -14.21 -14.54
C PHE A 243 -26.20 -13.61 -15.95
N ALA A 244 -26.19 -12.29 -16.03
CA ALA A 244 -26.03 -11.62 -17.30
C ALA A 244 -24.66 -11.98 -17.90
N GLU A 245 -24.60 -12.14 -19.22
CA GLU A 245 -23.35 -12.32 -19.93
C GLU A 245 -22.39 -11.17 -19.62
N PRO A 246 -21.09 -11.43 -19.34
CA PRO A 246 -20.14 -10.37 -19.05
C PRO A 246 -20.06 -9.41 -20.23
N SER A 247 -20.20 -8.12 -19.95
CA SER A 247 -20.08 -7.07 -20.96
C SER A 247 -18.64 -6.91 -21.51
N ILE A 248 -17.67 -7.47 -20.80
CA ILE A 248 -16.25 -7.42 -21.20
C ILE A 248 -15.90 -8.71 -21.93
N LYS A 249 -15.65 -8.60 -23.23
CA LYS A 249 -15.06 -9.69 -24.01
C LYS A 249 -13.54 -9.55 -23.95
N THR A 250 -12.87 -10.58 -23.45
CA THR A 250 -11.42 -10.69 -23.55
C THR A 250 -11.06 -10.93 -25.02
N VAL A 251 -10.35 -10.00 -25.60
CA VAL A 251 -9.79 -10.13 -26.96
C VAL A 251 -8.30 -10.37 -26.77
N ALA A 252 -7.79 -11.49 -27.31
CA ALA A 252 -6.36 -11.72 -27.35
C ALA A 252 -5.69 -10.58 -28.14
N PRO A 253 -4.54 -10.05 -27.68
CA PRO A 253 -3.81 -9.04 -28.43
C PRO A 253 -3.50 -9.55 -29.83
N ALA A 254 -3.79 -8.75 -30.84
CA ALA A 254 -3.34 -9.07 -32.21
C ALA A 254 -1.79 -9.11 -32.18
N ASN A 255 -1.20 -10.19 -32.68
CA ASN A 255 0.24 -10.42 -32.68
C ASN A 255 0.85 -10.70 -31.27
N ALA A 256 0.14 -11.38 -30.38
CA ALA A 256 0.75 -11.87 -29.15
C ALA A 256 1.95 -12.77 -29.51
N ASP A 257 3.14 -12.32 -29.15
CA ASP A 257 4.36 -13.13 -29.30
C ASP A 257 4.35 -14.23 -28.26
N SER A 258 4.18 -15.46 -28.70
CA SER A 258 4.18 -16.65 -27.83
C SER A 258 5.56 -17.28 -27.66
N THR A 259 6.60 -16.69 -28.23
CA THR A 259 7.96 -17.26 -28.16
C THR A 259 8.47 -17.36 -26.73
N TYR A 260 8.05 -16.46 -25.84
CA TYR A 260 8.38 -16.54 -24.42
C TYR A 260 7.72 -17.71 -23.68
N LEU A 261 6.65 -18.31 -24.23
CA LEU A 261 6.02 -19.51 -23.65
C LEU A 261 6.85 -20.78 -23.90
N HIS A 262 7.81 -20.73 -24.81
CA HIS A 262 8.68 -21.85 -25.16
C HIS A 262 10.12 -21.68 -24.59
N GLY A 263 10.41 -20.57 -23.90
CA GLY A 263 11.67 -20.38 -23.19
C GLY A 263 11.76 -21.29 -21.97
N GLU A 264 12.99 -21.62 -21.54
CA GLU A 264 13.19 -22.22 -20.22
C GLU A 264 12.60 -21.25 -19.18
N VAL A 265 11.50 -21.67 -18.55
CA VAL A 265 10.92 -20.96 -17.42
C VAL A 265 11.89 -21.17 -16.26
N THR A 266 12.84 -20.26 -16.09
CA THR A 266 13.47 -20.09 -14.79
C THR A 266 12.33 -19.75 -13.83
N ALA A 267 12.00 -20.70 -12.97
CA ALA A 267 10.99 -20.51 -11.95
C ALA A 267 11.31 -19.19 -11.22
N MET A 268 10.53 -18.17 -11.46
CA MET A 268 10.54 -17.00 -10.59
C MET A 268 10.12 -17.54 -9.23
N GLU A 269 11.00 -17.43 -8.24
CA GLU A 269 10.57 -17.56 -6.85
C GLU A 269 9.63 -16.38 -6.60
N ASN A 270 8.36 -16.59 -6.93
CA ASN A 270 7.31 -15.68 -6.44
C ASN A 270 7.35 -15.79 -4.92
N GLU A 271 7.53 -14.68 -4.24
CA GLU A 271 7.33 -14.61 -2.81
C GLU A 271 5.93 -15.18 -2.55
N LYS A 272 5.89 -16.34 -1.92
CA LYS A 272 4.59 -16.96 -1.60
C LYS A 272 3.87 -16.03 -0.65
N PRO A 273 2.57 -15.80 -0.84
CA PRO A 273 1.78 -15.06 0.13
C PRO A 273 2.02 -15.65 1.51
N PHE A 274 2.07 -14.80 2.51
CA PHE A 274 2.26 -15.25 3.89
C PHE A 274 1.20 -16.32 4.21
N ALA A 275 1.62 -17.47 4.70
CA ALA A 275 0.73 -18.64 4.89
C ALA A 275 -0.45 -18.36 5.85
N GLU A 276 -0.33 -17.31 6.66
CA GLU A 276 -1.34 -16.87 7.62
C GLU A 276 -2.26 -15.78 7.08
N ASN A 277 -2.05 -15.31 5.83
CA ASN A 277 -2.96 -14.35 5.22
C ASN A 277 -4.34 -15.00 5.02
N GLY A 278 -5.34 -14.30 5.46
CA GLY A 278 -6.73 -14.72 5.35
C GLY A 278 -7.66 -13.65 5.89
N SER A 279 -8.94 -13.92 5.88
CA SER A 279 -9.91 -13.04 6.52
C SER A 279 -11.18 -13.82 6.81
N ASN A 280 -11.81 -13.50 7.93
CA ASN A 280 -13.14 -13.97 8.25
C ASN A 280 -14.10 -12.79 8.37
N ASN A 281 -15.32 -12.98 7.91
CA ASN A 281 -16.41 -12.08 8.22
C ASN A 281 -17.69 -12.86 8.42
N TRP A 282 -18.56 -12.33 9.26
CA TRP A 282 -19.88 -12.91 9.49
C TRP A 282 -20.88 -11.85 9.94
N ALA A 283 -22.15 -12.11 9.66
CA ALA A 283 -23.24 -11.28 10.09
C ALA A 283 -24.20 -12.09 10.97
N VAL A 284 -24.66 -11.48 12.04
CA VAL A 284 -25.67 -12.06 12.94
C VAL A 284 -26.95 -11.25 12.80
N SER A 285 -28.06 -11.92 12.46
CA SER A 285 -29.37 -11.28 12.37
C SER A 285 -29.79 -10.67 13.71
N GLY A 286 -30.48 -9.53 13.67
CA GLY A 286 -31.04 -8.87 14.84
C GLY A 286 -31.95 -9.77 15.69
N SER A 287 -32.62 -10.74 15.08
CA SER A 287 -33.41 -11.72 15.80
C SER A 287 -32.62 -12.64 16.74
N LYS A 288 -31.30 -12.72 16.53
CA LYS A 288 -30.35 -13.51 17.34
C LYS A 288 -29.50 -12.67 18.29
N THR A 289 -29.69 -11.36 18.28
CA THR A 289 -28.94 -10.43 19.13
C THR A 289 -29.82 -9.92 20.28
N LYS A 290 -29.19 -9.60 21.40
CA LYS A 290 -29.89 -9.02 22.57
C LYS A 290 -30.43 -7.62 22.29
N SER A 291 -29.78 -6.86 21.41
CA SER A 291 -30.17 -5.50 21.04
C SER A 291 -31.33 -5.45 20.02
N GLY A 292 -31.62 -6.55 19.34
CA GLY A 292 -32.56 -6.57 18.21
C GLY A 292 -31.98 -6.03 16.89
N TYR A 293 -30.74 -5.53 16.89
CA TYR A 293 -30.08 -5.02 15.69
C TYR A 293 -29.06 -6.04 15.14
N PRO A 294 -28.84 -6.07 13.81
CA PRO A 294 -27.83 -6.95 13.23
C PRO A 294 -26.43 -6.53 13.68
N ILE A 295 -25.54 -7.53 13.79
CA ILE A 295 -24.12 -7.34 14.08
C ILE A 295 -23.32 -7.83 12.88
N LEU A 296 -22.43 -6.98 12.35
CA LEU A 296 -21.44 -7.36 11.34
C LEU A 296 -20.08 -7.44 12.02
N CYS A 297 -19.38 -8.55 11.83
CA CYS A 297 -18.03 -8.76 12.29
C CYS A 297 -17.10 -8.94 11.10
N ASN A 298 -15.92 -8.35 11.19
CA ASN A 298 -14.86 -8.47 10.20
C ASN A 298 -13.53 -8.71 10.91
N ASP A 299 -12.79 -9.71 10.46
CA ASP A 299 -11.56 -10.18 11.08
C ASP A 299 -10.50 -10.41 9.98
N PRO A 300 -9.86 -9.34 9.50
CA PRO A 300 -8.81 -9.44 8.50
C PRO A 300 -7.52 -9.99 9.11
N HIS A 301 -6.99 -11.07 8.53
CA HIS A 301 -5.72 -11.68 8.90
C HIS A 301 -4.66 -11.23 7.91
N LEU A 302 -4.17 -10.02 8.07
CA LEU A 302 -3.18 -9.39 7.20
C LEU A 302 -1.99 -8.93 8.02
N GLY A 303 -0.80 -8.90 7.41
CA GLY A 303 0.37 -8.30 8.02
C GLY A 303 0.18 -6.79 8.25
N LEU A 304 0.85 -6.26 9.25
CA LEU A 304 1.02 -4.82 9.42
C LEU A 304 2.16 -4.37 8.51
N ASN A 305 1.84 -3.98 7.30
CA ASN A 305 2.81 -3.54 6.28
C ASN A 305 2.79 -2.01 6.14
#